data_c53849e53cce8282813f6280366c97e3
#
_entry.id   c53849e53cce8282813f6280366c97e3
#
_cell.length_a   1.000
_cell.length_b   1.000
_cell.length_c   1.000
_cell.angle_alpha   90.00
_cell.angle_beta   90.00
_cell.angle_gamma   90.00
#
_symmetry.space_group_name_H-M   'P 1'
#
loop_
_entity.id
_entity.type
_entity.pdbx_description
1 polymer ?
#
loop_
_entity_poly.entity_id
_entity_poly.type
_entity_poly.pdbx_seq_one_letter_code
_entity_poly.pdbx_strand_id
1 'polypeptide(L)'
;LSITTNPKQRSYLDTYIQNYPIHKRALCVDKLGWHDKQYILPDRAIGSDGKQLIVYQSAHAINSTITQQGTLEQWRDELCKPLAEQSRFVFSIACAFAGQLLALLDDDGGGFHIVGSSTMGKSLSLKLAASVWGKPDRYVKTWRSTDNALEGTASECNDSFLPLDEISDSNAKAVGRIIYMLGNGTGKGRSTVTGHNRTTKTWRIIFL
;
A
#
# COMPACT_ATOMS: atom_id res chain seq x y z
N LEU A 1 -7.31 -27.02 3.77
CA LEU A 1 -8.15 -27.82 2.87
C LEU A 1 -7.27 -28.36 1.76
N SER A 2 -7.16 -29.69 1.64
CA SER A 2 -6.48 -30.34 0.53
C SER A 2 -7.53 -30.73 -0.53
N ILE A 3 -7.34 -30.28 -1.75
CA ILE A 3 -8.19 -30.67 -2.88
C ILE A 3 -7.60 -31.94 -3.48
N THR A 4 -8.46 -32.94 -3.74
CA THR A 4 -8.06 -34.21 -4.34
C THR A 4 -7.34 -34.02 -5.68
N THR A 5 -6.31 -34.82 -5.92
CA THR A 5 -5.59 -34.86 -7.20
C THR A 5 -6.28 -35.78 -8.24
N ASN A 6 -7.29 -36.57 -7.84
CA ASN A 6 -8.01 -37.46 -8.73
C ASN A 6 -8.87 -36.68 -9.73
N PRO A 7 -8.65 -36.82 -11.07
CA PRO A 7 -9.36 -36.05 -12.11
C PRO A 7 -10.89 -36.20 -12.06
N LYS A 8 -11.38 -37.40 -11.78
CA LYS A 8 -12.84 -37.68 -11.70
C LYS A 8 -13.48 -36.96 -10.52
N GLN A 9 -12.79 -36.92 -9.36
CA GLN A 9 -13.30 -36.20 -8.20
C GLN A 9 -13.18 -34.68 -8.35
N ARG A 10 -12.18 -34.19 -9.10
CA ARG A 10 -12.09 -32.79 -9.47
C ARG A 10 -13.24 -32.32 -10.34
N SER A 11 -13.68 -33.13 -11.31
CA SER A 11 -14.81 -32.77 -12.17
C SER A 11 -16.12 -32.57 -11.38
N TYR A 12 -16.32 -33.26 -10.26
CA TYR A 12 -17.47 -33.00 -9.39
C TYR A 12 -17.38 -31.63 -8.71
N LEU A 13 -16.18 -31.17 -8.31
CA LEU A 13 -15.98 -29.84 -7.76
C LEU A 13 -16.26 -28.77 -8.82
N ASP A 14 -15.75 -28.96 -10.03
CA ASP A 14 -16.00 -28.05 -11.16
C ASP A 14 -17.50 -27.94 -11.46
N THR A 15 -18.20 -29.08 -11.51
CA THR A 15 -19.64 -29.13 -11.70
C THR A 15 -20.39 -28.44 -10.55
N TYR A 16 -19.97 -28.64 -9.31
CA TYR A 16 -20.55 -27.97 -8.16
C TYR A 16 -20.39 -26.45 -8.24
N ILE A 17 -19.17 -25.98 -8.54
CA ILE A 17 -18.87 -24.54 -8.67
C ILE A 17 -19.70 -23.91 -9.79
N GLN A 18 -19.80 -24.58 -10.95
CA GLN A 18 -20.54 -24.08 -12.12
C GLN A 18 -22.06 -24.01 -11.87
N ASN A 19 -22.61 -24.94 -11.10
CA ASN A 19 -24.06 -25.02 -10.84
C ASN A 19 -24.48 -24.37 -9.51
N TYR A 20 -23.53 -23.89 -8.70
CA TYR A 20 -23.86 -23.25 -7.42
C TYR A 20 -24.59 -21.93 -7.67
N PRO A 21 -25.78 -21.71 -7.09
CA PRO A 21 -26.54 -20.50 -7.30
C PRO A 21 -25.79 -19.29 -6.72
N ILE A 22 -25.36 -18.37 -7.58
CA ILE A 22 -24.66 -17.16 -7.19
C ILE A 22 -25.69 -16.06 -6.97
N HIS A 23 -25.88 -15.66 -5.71
CA HIS A 23 -26.79 -14.57 -5.33
C HIS A 23 -26.10 -13.22 -5.20
N LYS A 24 -24.78 -13.21 -5.08
CA LYS A 24 -23.99 -11.96 -4.93
C LYS A 24 -22.87 -11.94 -5.96
N ARG A 25 -22.67 -10.78 -6.57
CA ARG A 25 -21.53 -10.53 -7.47
C ARG A 25 -20.64 -9.47 -6.86
N ALA A 26 -19.34 -9.60 -7.06
CA ALA A 26 -18.35 -8.62 -6.68
C ALA A 26 -17.50 -8.24 -7.90
N LEU A 27 -17.10 -6.98 -7.98
CA LEU A 27 -16.04 -6.56 -8.88
C LEU A 27 -14.70 -6.87 -8.21
N CYS A 28 -13.89 -7.71 -8.84
CA CYS A 28 -12.54 -7.99 -8.35
C CYS A 28 -11.57 -6.98 -8.97
N VAL A 29 -10.79 -6.33 -8.12
CA VAL A 29 -9.76 -5.37 -8.53
C VAL A 29 -8.40 -5.87 -8.05
N ASP A 30 -7.36 -5.60 -8.82
CA ASP A 30 -5.97 -6.00 -8.54
C ASP A 30 -5.11 -4.85 -8.01
N LYS A 31 -5.73 -3.69 -7.76
CA LYS A 31 -5.08 -2.49 -7.27
C LYS A 31 -5.79 -1.95 -6.03
N LEU A 32 -5.01 -1.56 -5.01
CA LEU A 32 -5.51 -0.89 -3.82
C LEU A 32 -5.74 0.62 -4.08
N GLY A 33 -6.40 1.29 -3.14
CA GLY A 33 -6.69 2.72 -3.26
C GLY A 33 -8.04 3.01 -3.86
N TRP A 34 -8.18 4.15 -4.53
CA TRP A 34 -9.46 4.61 -5.06
C TRP A 34 -9.90 3.85 -6.30
N HIS A 35 -11.13 3.35 -6.26
CA HIS A 35 -11.91 2.85 -7.39
C HIS A 35 -13.26 3.59 -7.37
N ASP A 36 -13.41 4.55 -8.27
CA ASP A 36 -14.53 5.49 -8.28
C ASP A 36 -14.68 6.19 -6.91
N LYS A 37 -15.78 5.91 -6.21
CA LYS A 37 -16.09 6.49 -4.89
C LYS A 37 -15.75 5.58 -3.71
N GLN A 38 -15.11 4.45 -3.96
CA GLN A 38 -14.75 3.47 -2.94
C GLN A 38 -13.23 3.40 -2.78
N TYR A 39 -12.77 3.44 -1.55
CA TYR A 39 -11.35 3.24 -1.22
C TYR A 39 -11.13 1.79 -0.80
N ILE A 40 -10.32 1.07 -1.57
CA ILE A 40 -10.10 -0.36 -1.42
C ILE A 40 -8.88 -0.63 -0.56
N LEU A 41 -9.10 -1.30 0.55
CA LEU A 41 -8.10 -1.87 1.43
C LEU A 41 -7.96 -3.39 1.17
N PRO A 42 -6.90 -4.03 1.67
CA PRO A 42 -6.68 -5.46 1.44
C PRO A 42 -7.83 -6.37 1.92
N ASP A 43 -8.56 -5.95 2.95
CA ASP A 43 -9.60 -6.73 3.63
C ASP A 43 -11.02 -6.16 3.49
N ARG A 44 -11.15 -4.92 3.02
CA ARG A 44 -12.44 -4.22 2.94
C ARG A 44 -12.43 -3.05 1.97
N ALA A 45 -13.62 -2.62 1.55
CA ALA A 45 -13.87 -1.36 0.84
C ALA A 45 -14.52 -0.34 1.78
N ILE A 46 -14.09 0.92 1.70
CA ILE A 46 -14.64 2.07 2.44
C ILE A 46 -15.39 2.96 1.45
N GLY A 47 -16.52 3.53 1.85
CA GLY A 47 -17.33 4.42 1.00
C GLY A 47 -18.31 3.71 0.07
N SER A 48 -18.56 2.40 0.29
CA SER A 48 -19.54 1.65 -0.50
C SER A 48 -20.97 2.17 -0.25
N ASP A 49 -21.69 2.43 -1.34
CA ASP A 49 -23.12 2.76 -1.32
C ASP A 49 -24.04 1.51 -1.28
N GLY A 50 -23.44 0.34 -1.12
CA GLY A 50 -24.12 -0.96 -1.10
C GLY A 50 -24.57 -1.49 -2.46
N LYS A 51 -24.39 -0.73 -3.55
CA LYS A 51 -24.82 -1.14 -4.90
C LYS A 51 -23.85 -2.10 -5.56
N GLN A 52 -22.55 -1.88 -5.36
CA GLN A 52 -21.51 -2.72 -5.94
C GLN A 52 -20.49 -3.13 -4.87
N LEU A 53 -20.35 -4.42 -4.66
CA LEU A 53 -19.28 -4.96 -3.83
C LEU A 53 -17.98 -4.95 -4.65
N ILE A 54 -16.95 -4.27 -4.15
CA ILE A 54 -15.60 -4.33 -4.72
C ILE A 54 -14.72 -5.11 -3.76
N VAL A 55 -13.95 -6.06 -4.29
CA VAL A 55 -13.05 -6.92 -3.50
C VAL A 55 -11.66 -6.87 -4.12
N TYR A 56 -10.66 -6.62 -3.30
CA TYR A 56 -9.29 -6.73 -3.74
C TYR A 56 -8.89 -8.20 -3.90
N GLN A 57 -8.36 -8.52 -5.08
CA GLN A 57 -7.88 -9.86 -5.40
C GLN A 57 -6.42 -9.78 -5.86
N SER A 58 -5.52 -10.30 -5.04
CA SER A 58 -4.10 -10.46 -5.39
C SER A 58 -3.80 -11.90 -5.79
N ALA A 59 -2.87 -12.05 -6.73
CA ALA A 59 -2.31 -13.35 -7.09
C ALA A 59 -1.48 -14.00 -5.95
N HIS A 60 -1.09 -13.21 -4.96
CA HIS A 60 -0.31 -13.65 -3.81
C HIS A 60 -1.05 -13.33 -2.51
N ALA A 61 -0.84 -14.18 -1.49
CA ALA A 61 -1.35 -13.90 -0.17
C ALA A 61 -0.77 -12.57 0.35
N ILE A 62 -1.65 -11.61 0.66
CA ILE A 62 -1.22 -10.33 1.18
C ILE A 62 -1.11 -10.45 2.70
N ASN A 63 0.09 -10.32 3.20
CA ASN A 63 0.31 -10.00 4.60
C ASN A 63 0.02 -8.51 4.79
N SER A 64 -1.25 -8.15 4.95
CA SER A 64 -1.64 -6.78 5.18
C SER A 64 -0.89 -6.22 6.39
N THR A 65 -0.15 -5.14 6.16
CA THR A 65 0.48 -4.35 7.22
C THR A 65 -0.45 -3.26 7.74
N ILE A 66 -1.61 -3.10 7.09
CA ILE A 66 -2.66 -2.17 7.50
C ILE A 66 -3.45 -2.84 8.61
N THR A 67 -3.39 -2.28 9.79
CA THR A 67 -4.02 -2.85 10.99
C THR A 67 -4.55 -1.74 11.89
N GLN A 68 -5.59 -2.04 12.64
CA GLN A 68 -6.15 -1.13 13.63
C GLN A 68 -5.93 -1.69 15.03
N GLN A 69 -5.50 -0.82 15.96
CA GLN A 69 -5.41 -1.11 17.38
C GLN A 69 -5.77 0.13 18.18
N GLY A 70 -6.56 -0.03 19.24
CA GLY A 70 -7.07 1.09 20.01
C GLY A 70 -8.19 1.87 19.30
N THR A 71 -8.51 3.05 19.80
CA THR A 71 -9.54 3.94 19.26
C THR A 71 -8.95 5.20 18.64
N LEU A 72 -9.72 5.89 17.81
CA LEU A 72 -9.34 7.18 17.23
C LEU A 72 -9.06 8.22 18.32
N GLU A 73 -9.87 8.23 19.38
CA GLU A 73 -9.73 9.15 20.51
C GLU A 73 -8.41 8.92 21.23
N GLN A 74 -8.05 7.66 21.53
CA GLN A 74 -6.76 7.31 22.13
C GLN A 74 -5.60 7.77 21.24
N TRP A 75 -5.63 7.46 19.95
CA TRP A 75 -4.59 7.86 19.02
C TRP A 75 -4.44 9.39 18.95
N ARG A 76 -5.56 10.12 18.88
CA ARG A 76 -5.56 11.59 18.87
C ARG A 76 -5.04 12.16 20.17
N ASP A 77 -5.50 11.66 21.30
CA ASP A 77 -5.26 12.29 22.60
C ASP A 77 -3.89 11.90 23.18
N GLU A 78 -3.43 10.66 22.96
CA GLU A 78 -2.17 10.15 23.49
C GLU A 78 -0.98 10.34 22.55
N LEU A 79 -1.21 10.36 21.22
CA LEU A 79 -0.14 10.56 20.24
C LEU A 79 -0.16 11.96 19.63
N CYS A 80 -1.28 12.41 19.06
CA CYS A 80 -1.30 13.65 18.28
C CYS A 80 -1.24 14.91 19.15
N LYS A 81 -2.04 14.99 20.20
CA LYS A 81 -2.08 16.20 21.06
C LYS A 81 -0.72 16.57 21.68
N PRO A 82 0.06 15.64 22.27
CA PRO A 82 1.37 15.96 22.82
C PRO A 82 2.38 16.46 21.79
N LEU A 83 2.14 16.17 20.50
CA LEU A 83 3.04 16.48 19.39
C LEU A 83 2.55 17.67 18.55
N ALA A 84 1.43 18.28 18.89
CA ALA A 84 0.80 19.33 18.08
C ALA A 84 1.70 20.55 17.81
N GLU A 85 2.61 20.87 18.72
CA GLU A 85 3.57 21.97 18.57
C GLU A 85 4.87 21.56 17.86
N GLN A 86 5.03 20.28 17.56
CA GLN A 86 6.21 19.72 16.90
C GLN A 86 6.01 19.64 15.38
N SER A 87 6.29 20.71 14.65
CA SER A 87 5.98 20.86 13.22
C SER A 87 6.46 19.69 12.35
N ARG A 88 7.61 19.09 12.64
CA ARG A 88 8.12 17.92 11.88
C ARG A 88 7.27 16.69 12.07
N PHE A 89 6.77 16.42 13.26
CA PHE A 89 5.89 15.29 13.53
C PHE A 89 4.51 15.52 12.91
N VAL A 90 3.97 16.74 13.03
CA VAL A 90 2.71 17.13 12.38
C VAL A 90 2.82 16.98 10.87
N PHE A 91 3.91 17.47 10.26
CA PHE A 91 4.18 17.31 8.84
C PHE A 91 4.23 15.83 8.42
N SER A 92 4.94 14.99 9.18
CA SER A 92 5.07 13.56 8.86
C SER A 92 3.72 12.84 8.92
N ILE A 93 2.88 13.14 9.90
CA ILE A 93 1.51 12.63 10.00
C ILE A 93 0.65 13.14 8.84
N ALA A 94 0.79 14.43 8.47
CA ALA A 94 0.07 15.01 7.33
C ALA A 94 0.44 14.30 6.00
N CYS A 95 1.71 13.94 5.79
CA CYS A 95 2.14 13.13 4.65
C CYS A 95 1.41 11.78 4.58
N ALA A 96 1.16 11.15 5.74
CA ALA A 96 0.45 9.87 5.78
C ALA A 96 -1.02 9.97 5.38
N PHE A 97 -1.65 11.13 5.54
CA PHE A 97 -3.02 11.41 5.06
C PHE A 97 -3.04 11.93 3.63
N ALA A 98 -2.01 12.67 3.19
CA ALA A 98 -2.01 13.33 1.89
C ALA A 98 -2.07 12.36 0.70
N GLY A 99 -1.47 11.16 0.82
CA GLY A 99 -1.47 10.17 -0.24
C GLY A 99 -2.86 9.79 -0.76
N GLN A 100 -3.86 9.80 0.12
CA GLN A 100 -5.25 9.50 -0.24
C GLN A 100 -5.91 10.62 -1.05
N LEU A 101 -5.40 11.84 -0.97
CA LEU A 101 -5.97 13.00 -1.66
C LEU A 101 -5.49 13.10 -3.10
N LEU A 102 -4.34 12.51 -3.45
CA LEU A 102 -3.72 12.60 -4.78
C LEU A 102 -4.71 12.21 -5.91
N ALA A 103 -5.39 11.08 -5.75
CA ALA A 103 -6.36 10.63 -6.72
C ALA A 103 -7.57 11.58 -6.86
N LEU A 104 -8.02 12.15 -5.76
CA LEU A 104 -9.18 13.05 -5.72
C LEU A 104 -8.86 14.43 -6.32
N LEU A 105 -7.60 14.83 -6.27
CA LEU A 105 -7.10 16.10 -6.80
C LEU A 105 -6.53 15.96 -8.22
N ASP A 106 -6.49 14.73 -8.76
CA ASP A 106 -5.82 14.39 -10.01
C ASP A 106 -4.35 14.88 -10.04
N ASP A 107 -3.67 14.65 -8.91
CA ASP A 107 -2.29 15.07 -8.70
C ASP A 107 -1.35 13.86 -8.68
N ASP A 108 -0.09 14.09 -9.04
CA ASP A 108 0.96 13.08 -9.03
C ASP A 108 1.49 12.84 -7.61
N GLY A 109 2.11 11.69 -7.42
CA GLY A 109 2.80 11.37 -6.19
C GLY A 109 4.10 12.13 -6.02
N GLY A 110 4.69 12.03 -4.83
CA GLY A 110 5.96 12.68 -4.54
C GLY A 110 6.54 12.21 -3.21
N GLY A 111 7.71 12.74 -2.86
CA GLY A 111 8.36 12.37 -1.61
C GLY A 111 9.09 13.51 -0.93
N PHE A 112 9.28 13.32 0.35
CA PHE A 112 10.03 14.25 1.20
C PHE A 112 11.17 13.50 1.89
N HIS A 113 12.28 14.19 2.12
CA HIS A 113 13.43 13.61 2.80
C HIS A 113 13.72 14.37 4.09
N ILE A 114 13.59 13.69 5.22
CA ILE A 114 13.96 14.24 6.53
C ILE A 114 15.47 14.04 6.74
N VAL A 115 16.21 15.15 6.76
CA VAL A 115 17.64 15.17 6.99
C VAL A 115 17.94 15.69 8.39
N GLY A 116 18.94 15.12 9.04
CA GLY A 116 19.40 15.56 10.37
C GLY A 116 20.40 14.58 10.96
N SER A 117 21.11 14.99 11.99
CA SER A 117 22.04 14.16 12.75
C SER A 117 21.33 12.96 13.41
N SER A 118 22.09 12.01 13.91
CA SER A 118 21.54 10.90 14.69
C SER A 118 20.75 11.41 15.89
N THR A 119 19.78 10.64 16.34
CA THR A 119 18.93 10.94 17.51
C THR A 119 17.98 12.15 17.42
N MET A 120 17.84 12.77 16.23
CA MET A 120 16.95 13.92 16.01
C MET A 120 15.49 13.54 15.77
N GLY A 121 15.08 12.31 16.05
CA GLY A 121 13.69 11.86 15.94
C GLY A 121 13.24 11.50 14.52
N LYS A 122 14.14 11.31 13.53
CA LYS A 122 13.78 10.94 12.14
C LYS A 122 12.95 9.66 12.07
N SER A 123 13.46 8.57 12.63
CA SER A 123 12.72 7.29 12.64
C SER A 123 11.44 7.36 13.48
N LEU A 124 11.41 8.22 14.53
CA LEU A 124 10.18 8.48 15.27
C LEU A 124 9.14 9.18 14.38
N SER A 125 9.54 10.14 13.55
CA SER A 125 8.66 10.81 12.59
C SER A 125 8.01 9.80 11.62
N LEU A 126 8.80 8.86 11.08
CA LEU A 126 8.30 7.79 10.23
C LEU A 126 7.34 6.85 10.96
N LYS A 127 7.65 6.49 12.21
CA LYS A 127 6.79 5.62 13.03
C LYS A 127 5.46 6.31 13.37
N LEU A 128 5.48 7.59 13.67
CA LEU A 128 4.26 8.39 13.93
C LEU A 128 3.39 8.48 12.66
N ALA A 129 3.98 8.76 11.51
CA ALA A 129 3.27 8.75 10.24
C ALA A 129 2.70 7.36 9.91
N ALA A 130 3.48 6.30 10.12
CA ALA A 130 3.05 4.92 9.89
C ALA A 130 1.89 4.49 10.80
N SER A 131 1.76 5.08 12.00
CA SER A 131 0.68 4.77 12.94
C SER A 131 -0.72 5.10 12.41
N VAL A 132 -0.82 5.95 11.40
CA VAL A 132 -2.08 6.25 10.68
C VAL A 132 -2.61 5.00 9.96
N TRP A 133 -1.72 4.13 9.50
CA TRP A 133 -2.04 2.98 8.64
C TRP A 133 -1.96 1.64 9.38
N GLY A 134 -1.12 1.54 10.39
CA GLY A 134 -0.97 0.30 11.12
C GLY A 134 0.18 0.27 12.11
N LYS A 135 0.60 -0.94 12.49
CA LYS A 135 1.72 -1.12 13.41
C LYS A 135 3.02 -0.58 12.78
N PRO A 136 3.65 0.46 13.34
CA PRO A 136 4.80 1.13 12.73
C PRO A 136 5.94 0.19 12.33
N ASP A 137 6.33 -0.75 13.20
CA ASP A 137 7.43 -1.69 12.94
C ASP A 137 7.18 -2.65 11.76
N ARG A 138 5.92 -2.79 11.33
CA ARG A 138 5.55 -3.59 10.15
C ARG A 138 5.29 -2.74 8.93
N TYR A 139 4.82 -1.52 9.13
CA TYR A 139 4.44 -0.63 8.05
C TYR A 139 5.64 0.12 7.46
N VAL A 140 6.58 0.59 8.29
CA VAL A 140 7.84 1.22 7.84
C VAL A 140 8.67 0.20 7.06
N LYS A 141 9.15 0.61 5.89
CA LYS A 141 10.03 -0.18 5.02
C LYS A 141 11.44 0.39 5.05
N THR A 142 12.37 -0.33 4.46
CA THR A 142 13.77 0.09 4.40
C THR A 142 14.23 0.30 2.95
N TRP A 143 15.13 1.25 2.73
CA TRP A 143 15.82 1.45 1.47
C TRP A 143 16.74 0.28 1.07
N ARG A 144 17.06 -0.63 1.98
CA ARG A 144 17.88 -1.84 1.71
C ARG A 144 17.20 -2.87 0.81
N SER A 145 16.04 -2.57 0.29
CA SER A 145 15.31 -3.44 -0.63
C SER A 145 15.81 -3.28 -2.07
N THR A 146 15.62 -4.30 -2.89
CA THR A 146 15.90 -4.21 -4.33
C THR A 146 14.89 -3.27 -5.01
N ASP A 147 15.28 -2.67 -6.17
CA ASP A 147 14.37 -1.83 -6.98
C ASP A 147 13.04 -2.54 -7.24
N ASN A 148 13.09 -3.84 -7.57
CA ASN A 148 11.89 -4.64 -7.86
C ASN A 148 10.99 -4.85 -6.62
N ALA A 149 11.58 -5.01 -5.45
CA ALA A 149 10.83 -5.15 -4.20
C ALA A 149 10.15 -3.82 -3.83
N LEU A 150 10.85 -2.69 -4.00
CA LEU A 150 10.28 -1.36 -3.75
C LEU A 150 9.18 -1.01 -4.76
N GLU A 151 9.32 -1.40 -6.04
CA GLU A 151 8.26 -1.29 -7.04
C GLU A 151 6.99 -2.04 -6.61
N GLY A 152 7.17 -3.27 -6.09
CA GLY A 152 6.05 -4.05 -5.54
C GLY A 152 5.40 -3.35 -4.35
N THR A 153 6.20 -2.91 -3.39
CA THR A 153 5.74 -2.20 -2.20
C THR A 153 5.02 -0.88 -2.56
N ALA A 154 5.55 -0.10 -3.50
CA ALA A 154 4.91 1.14 -3.95
C ALA A 154 3.53 0.86 -4.58
N SER A 155 3.41 -0.20 -5.39
CA SER A 155 2.14 -0.62 -5.96
C SER A 155 1.11 -1.04 -4.90
N GLU A 156 1.57 -1.68 -3.81
CA GLU A 156 0.71 -2.04 -2.67
C GLU A 156 0.31 -0.83 -1.80
N CYS A 157 1.07 0.28 -1.90
CA CYS A 157 0.77 1.54 -1.22
C CYS A 157 0.01 2.53 -2.14
N ASN A 158 -0.59 2.09 -3.25
CA ASN A 158 -1.27 3.00 -4.16
C ASN A 158 -2.32 3.86 -3.44
N ASP A 159 -2.38 5.16 -3.80
CA ASP A 159 -3.21 6.20 -3.19
C ASP A 159 -3.03 6.28 -1.66
N SER A 160 -1.80 6.06 -1.18
CA SER A 160 -1.51 6.00 0.25
C SER A 160 -0.09 6.51 0.57
N PHE A 161 0.50 6.04 1.64
CA PHE A 161 1.75 6.51 2.18
C PHE A 161 2.81 5.41 2.23
N LEU A 162 4.04 5.72 1.82
CA LEU A 162 5.18 4.80 1.88
C LEU A 162 6.31 5.41 2.75
N PRO A 163 6.44 5.02 4.02
CA PRO A 163 7.57 5.40 4.86
C PRO A 163 8.78 4.51 4.58
N LEU A 164 9.95 5.13 4.34
CA LEU A 164 11.21 4.46 4.02
C LEU A 164 12.32 4.93 4.96
N ASP A 165 12.89 4.05 5.77
CA ASP A 165 13.99 4.36 6.69
C ASP A 165 15.34 3.86 6.15
N GLU A 166 16.45 4.34 6.73
CA GLU A 166 17.84 3.89 6.50
C GLU A 166 18.38 4.16 5.08
N ILE A 167 18.11 5.34 4.51
CA ILE A 167 18.61 5.72 3.17
C ILE A 167 20.15 5.74 3.08
N SER A 168 20.84 6.05 4.19
CA SER A 168 22.31 6.14 4.26
C SER A 168 23.03 4.82 3.96
N ASP A 169 22.35 3.71 4.16
CA ASP A 169 22.89 2.37 3.93
C ASP A 169 22.78 1.92 2.47
N SER A 170 22.23 2.75 1.61
CA SER A 170 21.99 2.43 0.21
C SER A 170 22.98 3.12 -0.72
N ASN A 171 23.28 2.47 -1.87
CA ASN A 171 24.14 3.07 -2.89
C ASN A 171 23.49 4.34 -3.47
N ALA A 172 24.19 5.49 -3.46
CA ALA A 172 23.67 6.78 -3.90
C ALA A 172 23.06 6.76 -5.32
N LYS A 173 23.69 6.02 -6.27
CA LYS A 173 23.15 5.87 -7.63
C LYS A 173 21.86 5.05 -7.66
N ALA A 174 21.73 4.05 -6.80
CA ALA A 174 20.49 3.28 -6.67
C ALA A 174 19.38 4.13 -6.06
N VAL A 175 19.69 4.91 -5.02
CA VAL A 175 18.74 5.83 -4.38
C VAL A 175 18.14 6.81 -5.38
N GLY A 176 18.95 7.47 -6.21
CA GLY A 176 18.45 8.40 -7.23
C GLY A 176 17.47 7.75 -8.22
N ARG A 177 17.79 6.54 -8.70
CA ARG A 177 16.88 5.78 -9.59
C ARG A 177 15.58 5.39 -8.91
N ILE A 178 15.65 4.98 -7.63
CA ILE A 178 14.49 4.58 -6.86
C ILE A 178 13.59 5.78 -6.60
N ILE A 179 14.14 6.94 -6.18
CA ILE A 179 13.38 8.18 -5.98
C ILE A 179 12.66 8.58 -7.27
N TYR A 180 13.36 8.54 -8.40
CA TYR A 180 12.76 8.84 -9.70
C TYR A 180 11.62 7.87 -10.06
N MET A 181 11.82 6.58 -9.84
CA MET A 181 10.79 5.56 -10.06
C MET A 181 9.57 5.77 -9.14
N LEU A 182 9.79 6.00 -7.86
CA LEU A 182 8.71 6.23 -6.90
C LEU A 182 7.90 7.49 -7.23
N GLY A 183 8.59 8.58 -7.59
CA GLY A 183 7.96 9.85 -7.96
C GLY A 183 7.19 9.78 -9.28
N ASN A 184 7.70 9.04 -10.28
CA ASN A 184 7.01 8.87 -11.56
C ASN A 184 5.79 7.93 -11.49
N GLY A 185 5.59 7.22 -10.40
CA GLY A 185 4.41 6.37 -10.20
C GLY A 185 4.28 5.20 -11.16
N THR A 186 5.38 4.81 -11.85
CA THR A 186 5.34 3.77 -12.88
C THR A 186 6.55 2.85 -12.76
N GLY A 187 6.28 1.55 -12.72
CA GLY A 187 7.29 0.51 -12.67
C GLY A 187 7.97 0.25 -14.00
N LYS A 188 8.94 -0.66 -13.99
CA LYS A 188 9.66 -1.08 -15.20
C LYS A 188 8.77 -1.98 -16.07
N GLY A 189 8.72 -1.71 -17.36
CA GLY A 189 8.13 -2.62 -18.33
C GLY A 189 8.89 -3.97 -18.31
N ARG A 190 8.17 -5.07 -18.34
CA ARG A 190 8.72 -6.44 -18.36
C ARG A 190 7.94 -7.29 -19.34
N SER A 191 8.66 -8.18 -20.03
CA SER A 191 8.05 -9.20 -20.87
C SER A 191 7.83 -10.49 -20.08
N THR A 192 6.81 -11.25 -20.46
CA THR A 192 6.64 -12.63 -20.00
C THR A 192 7.63 -13.54 -20.70
N VAL A 193 7.82 -14.75 -20.20
CA VAL A 193 8.63 -15.79 -20.86
C VAL A 193 8.13 -16.10 -22.28
N THR A 194 6.84 -15.86 -22.55
CA THR A 194 6.19 -16.04 -23.84
C THR A 194 6.25 -14.80 -24.75
N GLY A 195 7.02 -13.75 -24.36
CA GLY A 195 7.20 -12.54 -25.17
C GLY A 195 6.08 -11.50 -25.08
N HIS A 196 5.03 -11.74 -24.31
CA HIS A 196 3.99 -10.74 -24.08
C HIS A 196 4.43 -9.72 -23.04
N ASN A 197 4.06 -8.45 -23.20
CA ASN A 197 4.30 -7.43 -22.18
C ASN A 197 3.44 -7.72 -20.94
N ARG A 198 4.08 -7.74 -19.77
CA ARG A 198 3.35 -7.71 -18.50
C ARG A 198 2.74 -6.33 -18.29
N THR A 199 1.57 -6.27 -17.70
CA THR A 199 0.98 -5.00 -17.22
C THR A 199 1.98 -4.31 -16.30
N THR A 200 2.36 -3.09 -16.68
CA THR A 200 3.28 -2.27 -15.87
C THR A 200 2.54 -1.83 -14.61
N LYS A 201 3.16 -2.02 -13.46
CA LYS A 201 2.61 -1.54 -12.20
C LYS A 201 2.62 -0.03 -12.17
N THR A 202 1.55 0.57 -11.67
CA THR A 202 1.44 2.02 -11.46
C THR A 202 0.97 2.30 -10.05
N TRP A 203 1.32 3.47 -9.53
CA TRP A 203 0.93 3.92 -8.20
C TRP A 203 0.95 5.45 -8.10
N ARG A 204 0.21 5.96 -7.15
CA ARG A 204 0.31 7.34 -6.65
C ARG A 204 0.57 7.23 -5.14
N ILE A 205 1.66 7.81 -4.68
CA ILE A 205 2.06 7.71 -3.27
C ILE A 205 2.68 9.02 -2.80
N ILE A 206 2.53 9.28 -1.51
CA ILE A 206 3.47 10.14 -0.80
C ILE A 206 4.47 9.23 -0.10
N PHE A 207 5.76 9.45 -0.31
CA PHE A 207 6.82 8.74 0.42
C PHE A 207 7.67 9.67 1.26
N LEU A 208 8.14 9.17 2.41
CA LEU A 208 8.91 9.95 3.38
C LEU A 208 10.12 9.13 3.84
#